data_6c8b6b61d301b85335a55cb0db6ba1ad
#
_entry.id   6c8b6b61d301b85335a55cb0db6ba1ad
#
_cell.length_a   1.000
_cell.length_b   1.000
_cell.length_c   1.000
_cell.angle_alpha   90.00
_cell.angle_beta   90.00
_cell.angle_gamma   90.00
#
_symmetry.space_group_name_H-M   'P 1'
#
loop_
_entity.id
_entity.type
_entity.pdbx_description
1 polymer ?
#
loop_
_entity_poly.entity_id
_entity_poly.type
_entity_poly.pdbx_seq_one_letter_code
_entity_poly.pdbx_strand_id
1 'polypeptide(L)'
;MAEQIEKVSIVISKGSLDGIYPGLIMANGARAEGIEANLFFTFFGLDAVHRKRHEHIKMSTVGNPGLHMATWAGGLPGVSSVMTHYMERKMEALDIPSIPEFIEMIADTGAGLYACQASVELFKLTEDDLIEQVEGIITVGDFYEMAVDGHIIYT
;
A
#
# COMPACT_ATOMS: atom_id res chain seq x y z
N MET A 1 7.71 26.38 19.68
CA MET A 1 7.79 24.90 19.68
C MET A 1 7.37 24.42 18.32
N ALA A 2 8.07 23.47 17.76
CA ALA A 2 7.60 22.86 16.52
C ALA A 2 6.31 22.10 16.79
N GLU A 3 5.30 22.30 15.94
CA GLU A 3 4.05 21.54 15.97
C GLU A 3 4.40 20.10 15.62
N GLN A 4 4.06 19.16 16.49
CA GLN A 4 4.29 17.73 16.22
C GLN A 4 3.18 17.21 15.32
N ILE A 5 3.54 16.33 14.37
CA ILE A 5 2.57 15.60 13.56
C ILE A 5 1.87 14.59 14.47
N GLU A 6 0.56 14.70 14.59
CA GLU A 6 -0.26 13.80 15.43
C GLU A 6 -1.01 12.75 14.60
N LYS A 7 -1.25 13.04 13.30
CA LYS A 7 -2.01 12.19 12.40
C LYS A 7 -1.45 12.24 10.98
N VAL A 8 -1.40 11.10 10.33
CA VAL A 8 -1.14 10.97 8.88
C VAL A 8 -2.23 10.12 8.21
N SER A 9 -2.68 10.57 7.06
CA SER A 9 -3.60 9.83 6.18
C SER A 9 -2.87 9.53 4.88
N ILE A 10 -2.61 8.25 4.61
CA ILE A 10 -1.74 7.79 3.53
C ILE A 10 -2.59 7.18 2.43
N VAL A 11 -2.50 7.73 1.23
CA VAL A 11 -3.16 7.20 0.05
C VAL A 11 -2.22 6.24 -0.67
N ILE A 12 -2.66 5.01 -0.89
CA ILE A 12 -1.94 4.01 -1.67
C ILE A 12 -2.73 3.76 -2.96
N SER A 13 -2.18 4.23 -4.08
CA SER A 13 -2.87 4.23 -5.38
C SER A 13 -2.31 3.24 -6.41
N LYS A 14 -1.14 2.68 -6.15
CA LYS A 14 -0.45 1.78 -7.08
C LYS A 14 -0.53 0.33 -6.63
N GLY A 15 -0.66 -0.59 -7.60
CA GLY A 15 -0.77 -2.02 -7.37
C GLY A 15 0.54 -2.79 -7.58
N SER A 16 1.67 -2.12 -7.52
CA SER A 16 2.99 -2.75 -7.63
C SER A 16 3.71 -2.77 -6.28
N LEU A 17 4.64 -3.68 -6.13
CA LEU A 17 5.45 -3.82 -4.92
C LEU A 17 6.15 -2.52 -4.56
N ASP A 18 6.82 -1.89 -5.53
CA ASP A 18 7.49 -0.60 -5.38
C ASP A 18 6.53 0.59 -5.15
N GLY A 19 5.27 0.45 -5.52
CA GLY A 19 4.23 1.45 -5.27
C GLY A 19 3.54 1.31 -3.91
N ILE A 20 3.47 0.11 -3.35
CA ILE A 20 2.78 -0.16 -2.09
C ILE A 20 3.69 0.04 -0.87
N TYR A 21 4.91 -0.47 -0.92
CA TYR A 21 5.82 -0.44 0.23
C TYR A 21 6.09 0.96 0.80
N PRO A 22 6.27 2.02 0.00
CA PRO A 22 6.48 3.36 0.56
C PRO A 22 5.38 3.79 1.52
N GLY A 23 4.12 3.54 1.18
CA GLY A 23 2.98 3.83 2.05
C GLY A 23 2.97 2.99 3.33
N LEU A 24 3.28 1.70 3.23
CA LEU A 24 3.37 0.82 4.40
C LEU A 24 4.51 1.21 5.33
N ILE A 25 5.67 1.56 4.79
CA ILE A 25 6.83 2.04 5.56
C ILE A 25 6.48 3.32 6.31
N MET A 26 5.82 4.27 5.65
CA MET A 26 5.37 5.52 6.28
C MET A 26 4.36 5.26 7.41
N ALA A 27 3.40 4.38 7.19
CA ALA A 27 2.41 4.02 8.21
C ALA A 27 3.05 3.35 9.42
N ASN A 28 3.96 2.40 9.20
CA ASN A 28 4.68 1.73 10.26
C ASN A 28 5.54 2.71 11.08
N GLY A 29 6.26 3.60 10.38
CA GLY A 29 7.04 4.66 11.03
C GLY A 29 6.17 5.59 11.87
N ALA A 30 5.03 6.02 11.35
CA ALA A 30 4.09 6.85 12.08
C ALA A 30 3.61 6.16 13.38
N ARG A 31 3.22 4.89 13.29
CA ARG A 31 2.80 4.12 14.47
C ARG A 31 3.90 3.93 15.48
N ALA A 32 5.13 3.71 15.03
CA ALA A 32 6.30 3.59 15.91
C ALA A 32 6.57 4.88 16.70
N GLU A 33 6.28 6.04 16.11
CA GLU A 33 6.40 7.36 16.75
C GLU A 33 5.13 7.77 17.54
N GLY A 34 4.12 6.91 17.63
CA GLY A 34 2.86 7.21 18.32
C GLY A 34 1.91 8.11 17.53
N ILE A 35 2.18 8.32 16.24
CA ILE A 35 1.35 9.12 15.33
C ILE A 35 0.17 8.26 14.84
N GLU A 36 -1.03 8.81 14.84
CA GLU A 36 -2.20 8.15 14.24
C GLU A 36 -1.95 7.96 12.74
N ALA A 37 -2.23 6.76 12.23
CA ALA A 37 -2.06 6.43 10.83
C ALA A 37 -3.32 5.81 10.24
N ASN A 38 -3.80 6.37 9.14
CA ASN A 38 -4.91 5.84 8.36
C ASN A 38 -4.43 5.61 6.92
N LEU A 39 -4.72 4.43 6.37
CA LEU A 39 -4.35 4.06 5.01
C LEU A 39 -5.60 3.95 4.16
N PHE A 40 -5.59 4.61 3.02
CA PHE A 40 -6.67 4.64 2.05
C PHE A 40 -6.21 4.02 0.74
N PHE A 41 -6.68 2.82 0.47
CA PHE A 41 -6.34 2.05 -0.72
C PHE A 41 -7.30 2.39 -1.84
N THR A 42 -6.79 2.99 -2.90
CA THR A 42 -7.58 3.43 -4.04
C THR A 42 -7.02 2.89 -5.34
N PHE A 43 -7.87 2.79 -6.35
CA PHE A 43 -7.55 2.34 -7.69
C PHE A 43 -6.78 1.00 -7.66
N PHE A 44 -5.61 0.90 -8.29
CA PHE A 44 -4.81 -0.33 -8.26
C PHE A 44 -4.20 -0.64 -6.89
N GLY A 45 -4.13 0.32 -6.00
CA GLY A 45 -3.70 0.11 -4.61
C GLY A 45 -4.61 -0.87 -3.84
N LEU A 46 -5.85 -1.07 -4.29
CA LEU A 46 -6.75 -2.10 -3.74
C LEU A 46 -6.17 -3.52 -3.81
N ASP A 47 -5.26 -3.80 -4.74
CA ASP A 47 -4.63 -5.12 -4.83
C ASP A 47 -3.85 -5.48 -3.56
N ALA A 48 -3.33 -4.49 -2.83
CA ALA A 48 -2.64 -4.71 -1.55
C ALA A 48 -3.55 -5.25 -0.44
N VAL A 49 -4.84 -4.99 -0.53
CA VAL A 49 -5.85 -5.43 0.45
C VAL A 49 -6.87 -6.40 -0.16
N HIS A 50 -6.65 -6.84 -1.38
CA HIS A 50 -7.49 -7.82 -2.05
C HIS A 50 -7.09 -9.24 -1.63
N ARG A 51 -8.01 -10.00 -1.07
CA ARG A 51 -7.81 -11.33 -0.47
C ARG A 51 -7.05 -12.32 -1.35
N LYS A 52 -7.26 -12.28 -2.68
CA LYS A 52 -6.63 -13.20 -3.65
C LYS A 52 -5.38 -12.63 -4.33
N ARG A 53 -5.09 -11.33 -4.18
CA ARG A 53 -4.03 -10.65 -4.94
C ARG A 53 -2.86 -10.17 -4.07
N HIS A 54 -3.13 -9.85 -2.79
CA HIS A 54 -2.14 -9.26 -1.90
C HIS A 54 -0.87 -10.11 -1.68
N GLU A 55 -0.97 -11.43 -1.88
CA GLU A 55 0.19 -12.35 -1.83
C GLU A 55 0.99 -12.40 -3.13
N HIS A 56 0.46 -11.84 -4.22
CA HIS A 56 1.02 -11.97 -5.57
C HIS A 56 1.38 -10.64 -6.23
N ILE A 57 1.61 -9.63 -5.42
CA ILE A 57 2.00 -8.30 -5.91
C ILE A 57 3.38 -8.38 -6.56
N LYS A 58 3.48 -7.83 -7.77
CA LYS A 58 4.73 -7.82 -8.54
C LYS A 58 5.35 -6.44 -8.58
N MET A 59 6.66 -6.43 -8.80
CA MET A 59 7.39 -5.20 -9.04
C MET A 59 7.03 -4.60 -10.41
N SER A 60 6.97 -3.27 -10.48
CA SER A 60 6.85 -2.54 -11.75
C SER A 60 8.16 -2.63 -12.53
N THR A 61 8.11 -3.16 -13.75
CA THR A 61 9.31 -3.35 -14.59
C THR A 61 9.27 -2.54 -15.87
N VAL A 62 8.09 -2.34 -16.46
CA VAL A 62 7.94 -1.53 -17.68
C VAL A 62 7.99 -0.05 -17.32
N GLY A 63 8.92 0.68 -17.92
CA GLY A 63 9.06 2.12 -17.68
C GLY A 63 9.58 2.48 -16.28
N ASN A 64 10.15 1.54 -15.56
CA ASN A 64 10.78 1.79 -14.26
C ASN A 64 12.28 2.08 -14.44
N PRO A 65 12.72 3.35 -14.38
CA PRO A 65 14.12 3.71 -14.58
C PRO A 65 15.04 3.22 -13.45
N GLY A 66 14.48 2.93 -12.28
CA GLY A 66 15.24 2.42 -11.13
C GLY A 66 15.84 1.03 -11.35
N LEU A 67 15.37 0.28 -12.35
CA LEU A 67 15.92 -1.01 -12.71
C LEU A 67 17.13 -0.93 -13.65
N HIS A 68 17.44 0.26 -14.16
CA HIS A 68 18.57 0.50 -15.07
C HIS A 68 18.61 -0.43 -16.30
N MET A 69 17.43 -0.84 -16.79
CA MET A 69 17.27 -1.69 -17.97
C MET A 69 16.52 -0.97 -19.09
N ALA A 70 16.71 -1.42 -20.33
CA ALA A 70 15.94 -0.89 -21.46
C ALA A 70 14.43 -1.12 -21.24
N THR A 71 13.61 -0.11 -21.54
CA THR A 71 12.15 -0.17 -21.30
C THR A 71 11.48 -1.40 -21.93
N TRP A 72 11.89 -1.78 -23.14
CA TRP A 72 11.36 -2.96 -23.82
C TRP A 72 11.69 -4.28 -23.10
N ALA A 73 12.85 -4.35 -22.43
CA ALA A 73 13.26 -5.54 -21.68
C ALA A 73 12.37 -5.78 -20.46
N GLY A 74 11.87 -4.73 -19.82
CA GLY A 74 10.94 -4.83 -18.70
C GLY A 74 9.60 -5.47 -19.05
N GLY A 75 9.21 -5.41 -20.33
CA GLY A 75 7.98 -6.02 -20.84
C GLY A 75 8.10 -7.48 -21.28
N LEU A 76 9.28 -8.07 -21.23
CA LEU A 76 9.47 -9.47 -21.62
C LEU A 76 8.82 -10.43 -20.61
N PRO A 77 8.26 -11.57 -21.08
CA PRO A 77 7.67 -12.57 -20.21
C PRO A 77 8.65 -13.05 -19.14
N GLY A 78 8.20 -13.06 -17.89
CA GLY A 78 9.01 -13.55 -16.75
C GLY A 78 9.91 -12.50 -16.10
N VAL A 79 10.24 -11.39 -16.75
CA VAL A 79 11.12 -10.35 -16.17
C VAL A 79 10.53 -9.78 -14.88
N SER A 80 9.24 -9.47 -14.86
CA SER A 80 8.56 -8.97 -13.66
C SER A 80 8.68 -9.97 -12.49
N SER A 81 8.50 -11.25 -12.74
CA SER A 81 8.60 -12.29 -11.71
C SER A 81 10.02 -12.43 -11.16
N VAL A 82 11.02 -12.40 -12.03
CA VAL A 82 12.44 -12.47 -11.63
C VAL A 82 12.83 -11.24 -10.80
N MET A 83 12.44 -10.05 -11.23
CA MET A 83 12.74 -8.81 -10.52
C MET A 83 12.01 -8.72 -9.18
N THR A 84 10.76 -9.19 -9.12
CA THR A 84 10.00 -9.29 -7.86
C THR A 84 10.73 -10.19 -6.88
N HIS A 85 11.08 -11.40 -7.29
CA HIS A 85 11.81 -12.35 -6.45
C HIS A 85 13.17 -11.81 -5.97
N TYR A 86 13.89 -11.12 -6.85
CA TYR A 86 15.15 -10.46 -6.48
C TYR A 86 14.95 -9.38 -5.41
N MET A 87 13.92 -8.56 -5.56
CA MET A 87 13.61 -7.51 -4.58
C MET A 87 13.14 -8.10 -3.26
N GLU A 88 12.25 -9.08 -3.29
CA GLU A 88 11.76 -9.78 -2.09
C GLU A 88 12.91 -10.38 -1.28
N ARG A 89 13.88 -11.02 -1.93
CA ARG A 89 15.07 -11.53 -1.25
C ARG A 89 15.92 -10.44 -0.59
N LYS A 90 16.05 -9.28 -1.23
CA LYS A 90 16.74 -8.15 -0.62
C LYS A 90 16.01 -7.62 0.61
N MET A 91 14.70 -7.59 0.55
CA MET A 91 13.86 -7.13 1.64
C MET A 91 13.89 -8.11 2.81
N GLU A 92 13.80 -9.41 2.52
CA GLU A 92 13.93 -10.48 3.52
C GLU A 92 15.29 -10.43 4.25
N ALA A 93 16.37 -10.13 3.53
CA ALA A 93 17.69 -9.97 4.12
C ALA A 93 17.80 -8.76 5.08
N LEU A 94 16.87 -7.83 5.02
CA LEU A 94 16.75 -6.66 5.90
C LEU A 94 15.60 -6.79 6.90
N ASP A 95 15.02 -7.98 7.06
CA ASP A 95 13.86 -8.25 7.91
C ASP A 95 12.64 -7.38 7.58
N ILE A 96 12.49 -6.97 6.31
CA ILE A 96 11.30 -6.25 5.84
C ILE A 96 10.21 -7.29 5.53
N PRO A 97 9.05 -7.21 6.20
CA PRO A 97 7.97 -8.18 6.01
C PRO A 97 7.42 -8.20 4.59
N SER A 98 6.83 -9.31 4.17
CA SER A 98 5.99 -9.37 2.97
C SER A 98 4.78 -8.41 3.09
N ILE A 99 4.16 -8.05 1.97
CA ILE A 99 3.00 -7.13 2.01
C ILE A 99 1.90 -7.63 2.94
N PRO A 100 1.45 -8.91 2.90
CA PRO A 100 0.44 -9.40 3.82
C PRO A 100 0.85 -9.28 5.29
N GLU A 101 2.05 -9.71 5.64
CA GLU A 101 2.58 -9.64 7.00
C GLU A 101 2.74 -8.19 7.47
N PHE A 102 3.18 -7.31 6.59
CA PHE A 102 3.37 -5.90 6.92
C PHE A 102 2.02 -5.21 7.18
N ILE A 103 1.00 -5.50 6.37
CA ILE A 103 -0.35 -4.98 6.56
C ILE A 103 -0.94 -5.47 7.88
N GLU A 104 -0.82 -6.76 8.19
CA GLU A 104 -1.27 -7.33 9.46
C GLU A 104 -0.56 -6.65 10.65
N MET A 105 0.75 -6.53 10.59
CA MET A 105 1.54 -5.86 11.63
C MET A 105 1.12 -4.40 11.84
N ILE A 106 0.90 -3.64 10.77
CA ILE A 106 0.46 -2.24 10.84
C ILE A 106 -0.95 -2.15 11.44
N ALA A 107 -1.87 -3.02 11.03
CA ALA A 107 -3.22 -3.09 11.58
C ALA A 107 -3.20 -3.40 13.08
N ASP A 108 -2.35 -4.34 13.51
CA ASP A 108 -2.20 -4.71 14.92
C ASP A 108 -1.68 -3.54 15.79
N THR A 109 -0.97 -2.60 15.21
CA THR A 109 -0.56 -1.37 15.92
C THR A 109 -1.68 -0.34 16.08
N GLY A 110 -2.87 -0.61 15.53
CA GLY A 110 -4.04 0.26 15.58
C GLY A 110 -4.15 1.26 14.42
N ALA A 111 -3.42 1.05 13.33
CA ALA A 111 -3.65 1.82 12.10
C ALA A 111 -4.99 1.45 11.45
N GLY A 112 -5.72 2.43 10.95
CA GLY A 112 -6.96 2.21 10.20
C GLY A 112 -6.66 1.90 8.73
N LEU A 113 -7.30 0.87 8.18
CA LEU A 113 -7.19 0.50 6.77
C LEU A 113 -8.57 0.60 6.10
N TYR A 114 -8.64 1.35 5.01
CA TYR A 114 -9.90 1.66 4.32
C TYR A 114 -9.77 1.47 2.81
N ALA A 115 -10.83 0.96 2.19
CA ALA A 115 -10.92 0.81 0.74
C ALA A 115 -11.76 1.95 0.13
N CYS A 116 -11.31 2.48 -0.99
CA CYS A 116 -12.03 3.52 -1.73
C CYS A 116 -13.29 2.96 -2.39
N GLN A 117 -14.46 3.48 -2.02
CA GLN A 117 -15.74 3.04 -2.56
C GLN A 117 -15.78 3.13 -4.09
N ALA A 118 -15.37 4.25 -4.68
CA ALA A 118 -15.39 4.43 -6.13
C ALA A 118 -14.53 3.38 -6.87
N SER A 119 -13.40 2.98 -6.28
CA SER A 119 -12.53 1.96 -6.85
C SER A 119 -13.08 0.55 -6.67
N VAL A 120 -13.69 0.27 -5.52
CA VAL A 120 -14.39 -1.00 -5.26
C VAL A 120 -15.51 -1.19 -6.28
N GLU A 121 -16.32 -0.16 -6.52
CA GLU A 121 -17.39 -0.19 -7.52
C GLU A 121 -16.84 -0.32 -8.95
N LEU A 122 -15.78 0.42 -9.30
CA LEU A 122 -15.13 0.37 -10.61
C LEU A 122 -14.66 -1.04 -10.96
N PHE A 123 -14.05 -1.73 -10.00
CA PHE A 123 -13.54 -3.09 -10.17
C PHE A 123 -14.55 -4.17 -9.82
N LYS A 124 -15.80 -3.80 -9.50
CA LYS A 124 -16.90 -4.71 -9.12
C LYS A 124 -16.51 -5.66 -7.99
N LEU A 125 -15.79 -5.14 -7.01
CA LEU A 125 -15.43 -5.85 -5.79
C LEU A 125 -16.53 -5.75 -4.74
N THR A 126 -16.47 -6.62 -3.75
CA THR A 126 -17.33 -6.64 -2.57
C THR A 126 -16.47 -6.67 -1.31
N GLU A 127 -17.07 -6.52 -0.14
CA GLU A 127 -16.37 -6.68 1.14
C GLU A 127 -15.69 -8.04 1.28
N ASP A 128 -16.30 -9.10 0.72
CA ASP A 128 -15.76 -10.45 0.74
C ASP A 128 -14.45 -10.61 -0.05
N ASP A 129 -14.19 -9.71 -1.00
CA ASP A 129 -12.95 -9.68 -1.77
C ASP A 129 -11.78 -9.03 -1.01
N LEU A 130 -12.08 -8.33 0.07
CA LEU A 130 -11.10 -7.61 0.87
C LEU A 130 -10.63 -8.46 2.07
N ILE A 131 -9.40 -8.21 2.52
CA ILE A 131 -8.87 -8.84 3.73
C ILE A 131 -9.57 -8.32 4.98
N GLU A 132 -9.54 -9.09 6.05
CA GLU A 132 -10.24 -8.77 7.30
C GLU A 132 -9.72 -7.52 8.02
N GLN A 133 -8.47 -7.11 7.74
CA GLN A 133 -7.87 -5.90 8.32
C GLN A 133 -8.47 -4.60 7.76
N VAL A 134 -9.20 -4.65 6.66
CA VAL A 134 -9.91 -3.50 6.12
C VAL A 134 -11.13 -3.20 6.99
N GLU A 135 -11.12 -2.04 7.62
CA GLU A 135 -12.18 -1.62 8.56
C GLU A 135 -13.47 -1.18 7.86
N GLY A 136 -13.35 -0.73 6.61
CA GLY A 136 -14.53 -0.32 5.84
C GLY A 136 -14.22 0.16 4.43
N ILE A 137 -15.27 0.21 3.64
CA ILE A 137 -15.30 0.83 2.32
C ILE A 137 -15.84 2.24 2.54
N ILE A 138 -15.04 3.26 2.22
CA ILE A 138 -15.37 4.66 2.49
C ILE A 138 -15.33 5.51 1.23
N THR A 139 -16.04 6.62 1.26
CA THR A 139 -15.98 7.64 0.21
C THR A 139 -14.75 8.53 0.37
N VAL A 140 -14.44 9.30 -0.69
CA VAL A 140 -13.39 10.33 -0.60
C VAL A 140 -13.78 11.43 0.41
N GLY A 141 -15.08 11.70 0.56
CA GLY A 141 -15.59 12.64 1.58
C GLY A 141 -15.25 12.16 3.00
N ASP A 142 -15.55 10.89 3.30
CA ASP A 142 -15.21 10.28 4.60
C ASP A 142 -13.69 10.30 4.84
N PHE A 143 -12.90 10.06 3.78
CA PHE A 143 -11.44 10.16 3.87
C PHE A 143 -10.97 11.56 4.25
N TYR A 144 -11.55 12.60 3.66
CA TYR A 144 -11.21 13.99 4.02
C TYR A 144 -11.63 14.35 5.44
N GLU A 145 -12.79 13.88 5.89
CA GLU A 145 -13.21 14.07 7.29
C GLU A 145 -12.23 13.39 8.26
N MET A 146 -11.79 12.18 7.93
CA MET A 146 -10.81 11.44 8.72
C MET A 146 -9.43 12.15 8.74
N ALA A 147 -9.06 12.81 7.64
CA ALA A 147 -7.78 13.50 7.49
C ALA A 147 -7.74 14.90 8.17
N VAL A 148 -8.86 15.38 8.70
CA VAL A 148 -8.90 16.68 9.40
C VAL A 148 -7.88 16.70 10.53
N ASP A 149 -7.18 17.82 10.67
CA ASP A 149 -6.09 18.05 11.63
C ASP A 149 -4.87 17.11 11.46
N GLY A 150 -4.73 16.51 10.29
CA GLY A 150 -3.61 15.63 9.94
C GLY A 150 -2.95 16.01 8.62
N HIS A 151 -1.95 15.24 8.24
CA HIS A 151 -1.25 15.38 6.97
C HIS A 151 -1.64 14.26 6.01
N ILE A 152 -1.88 14.61 4.74
CA ILE A 152 -2.16 13.64 3.67
C ILE A 152 -0.85 13.34 2.93
N ILE A 153 -0.52 12.05 2.83
CA ILE A 153 0.62 11.53 2.09
C ILE A 153 0.08 10.69 0.92
N TYR A 154 0.50 11.02 -0.28
CA TYR A 154 0.07 10.31 -1.49
C TYR A 154 1.22 9.48 -2.07
N THR A 155 0.97 8.16 -2.29
CA THR A 155 1.94 7.22 -2.87
C THR A 155 1.38 6.44 -4.06
#